data_66b75f151988b991ceb65e9522c01338
#
_entry.id   66b75f151988b991ceb65e9522c01338
#
_cell.length_a   1.000
_cell.length_b   1.000
_cell.length_c   1.000
_cell.angle_alpha   90.00
_cell.angle_beta   90.00
_cell.angle_gamma   90.00
#
_symmetry.space_group_name_H-M   'P 1'
#
loop_
_entity.id
_entity.type
_entity.pdbx_description
1 polymer ?
#
loop_
_entity_poly.entity_id
_entity_poly.type
_entity_poly.pdbx_seq_one_letter_code
_entity_poly.pdbx_strand_id
1 'polypeptide(L)'
;MKTLLKNATIIPMTKEEYFFHGDLVIEDEKIYYVGPSYQGEYDKFVDASSYIALPGFVNAHTHLAMTLMRNYKDSQENLQAWLSEIFPIEDKLNEEDIYYGSLNGIAELIKSGTTTFSDMYFQQWKTVEAVIQSGIRACIGITFFGDADETNRRIETNYSKILKAANNSPLISVHAAPHAIYTCTKETYERVAQFCLENNTYMNTHLSETKKEVDDCINQTGLRPVEYLVSINAFSAPAYLAHGVYFDDNELEILKKRNVSVIHNPSSNCKLASGICPIGHYREMGINVALGTDGASSNNNLSMIKEMRLAAMIATVSTMRPASTTPYQILEMATINGARALGLSDKIGSLEVNKEADIVLINKNICEMTPLNNIFSALVFSLPDRAIDSVYCRGRELMRNGKLLTIDEDDVIKNVNRQWEDILRR
;
A
#
# COMPACT_ATOMS: atom_id res chain seq x y z
N MET A 1 -25.69 -13.13 3.37
CA MET A 1 -26.22 -12.20 4.40
C MET A 1 -26.11 -10.77 3.87
N LYS A 2 -27.23 -10.04 3.93
CA LYS A 2 -27.27 -8.63 3.45
C LYS A 2 -27.15 -7.64 4.60
N THR A 3 -26.14 -6.77 4.53
CA THR A 3 -25.98 -5.65 5.48
C THR A 3 -26.29 -4.35 4.76
N LEU A 4 -27.30 -3.62 5.22
CA LEU A 4 -27.67 -2.29 4.73
C LEU A 4 -26.96 -1.21 5.54
N LEU A 5 -26.11 -0.42 4.87
CA LEU A 5 -25.57 0.85 5.38
C LEU A 5 -26.49 1.98 4.88
N LYS A 6 -27.32 2.51 5.75
CA LYS A 6 -28.42 3.43 5.40
C LYS A 6 -28.02 4.89 5.56
N ASN A 7 -28.40 5.73 4.58
CA ASN A 7 -28.26 7.20 4.61
C ASN A 7 -26.80 7.71 4.67
N ALA A 8 -25.83 6.96 4.16
CA ALA A 8 -24.43 7.41 4.14
C ALA A 8 -24.20 8.59 3.18
N THR A 9 -23.19 9.40 3.45
CA THR A 9 -22.57 10.25 2.42
C THR A 9 -21.58 9.39 1.65
N ILE A 10 -21.89 9.01 0.40
CA ILE A 10 -21.13 8.04 -0.37
C ILE A 10 -20.22 8.75 -1.37
N ILE A 11 -18.92 8.44 -1.31
CA ILE A 11 -17.91 8.84 -2.30
C ILE A 11 -17.47 7.58 -3.06
N PRO A 12 -18.04 7.31 -4.24
CA PRO A 12 -17.81 6.02 -4.90
C PRO A 12 -16.45 5.92 -5.62
N MET A 13 -15.72 7.01 -5.79
CA MET A 13 -14.46 7.10 -6.54
C MET A 13 -14.57 6.64 -8.02
N THR A 14 -15.74 6.83 -8.63
CA THR A 14 -16.04 6.48 -10.04
C THR A 14 -16.00 7.67 -10.98
N LYS A 15 -16.12 8.89 -10.45
CA LYS A 15 -16.15 10.14 -11.19
C LYS A 15 -15.55 11.26 -10.33
N GLU A 16 -14.79 12.16 -10.98
CA GLU A 16 -14.13 13.29 -10.33
C GLU A 16 -15.10 14.13 -9.49
N GLU A 17 -14.70 14.39 -8.25
CA GLU A 17 -15.42 15.20 -7.24
C GLU A 17 -16.92 14.85 -7.05
N TYR A 18 -17.27 13.57 -7.28
CA TYR A 18 -18.64 13.11 -7.16
C TYR A 18 -18.89 12.42 -5.81
N PHE A 19 -19.98 12.84 -5.15
CA PHE A 19 -20.56 12.18 -3.98
C PHE A 19 -22.07 12.35 -3.96
N PHE A 20 -22.76 11.54 -3.19
CA PHE A 20 -24.21 11.61 -2.99
C PHE A 20 -24.62 11.06 -1.61
N HIS A 21 -25.83 11.38 -1.18
CA HIS A 21 -26.46 10.77 0.00
C HIS A 21 -27.29 9.56 -0.45
N GLY A 22 -27.09 8.42 0.21
CA GLY A 22 -27.78 7.21 -0.19
C GLY A 22 -27.46 5.99 0.65
N ASP A 23 -27.77 4.85 0.09
CA ASP A 23 -27.66 3.55 0.73
C ASP A 23 -26.63 2.68 0.00
N LEU A 24 -25.92 1.87 0.78
CA LEU A 24 -25.02 0.84 0.28
C LEU A 24 -25.43 -0.50 0.92
N VAL A 25 -25.52 -1.57 0.11
CA VAL A 25 -25.81 -2.92 0.61
C VAL A 25 -24.64 -3.84 0.29
N ILE A 26 -24.14 -4.48 1.32
CA ILE A 26 -23.15 -5.56 1.24
C ILE A 26 -23.93 -6.88 1.24
N GLU A 27 -23.70 -7.74 0.25
CA GLU A 27 -24.17 -9.13 0.24
C GLU A 27 -22.97 -10.07 0.19
N ASP A 28 -22.79 -10.79 1.27
CA ASP A 28 -21.63 -11.66 1.49
C ASP A 28 -20.30 -10.87 1.30
N GLU A 29 -19.55 -11.12 0.23
CA GLU A 29 -18.26 -10.42 0.00
C GLU A 29 -18.38 -9.21 -0.94
N LYS A 30 -19.57 -8.91 -1.49
CA LYS A 30 -19.72 -7.95 -2.60
C LYS A 30 -20.64 -6.79 -2.27
N ILE A 31 -20.43 -5.70 -2.99
CA ILE A 31 -21.38 -4.60 -3.05
C ILE A 31 -22.56 -5.04 -3.93
N TYR A 32 -23.71 -5.25 -3.30
CA TYR A 32 -24.96 -5.62 -3.98
C TYR A 32 -25.70 -4.42 -4.54
N TYR A 33 -25.68 -3.31 -3.81
CA TYR A 33 -26.33 -2.06 -4.17
C TYR A 33 -25.53 -0.87 -3.70
N VAL A 34 -25.50 0.17 -4.52
CA VAL A 34 -25.01 1.50 -4.17
C VAL A 34 -25.86 2.53 -4.95
N GLY A 35 -26.58 3.39 -4.22
CA GLY A 35 -27.52 4.34 -4.86
C GLY A 35 -28.35 5.14 -3.86
N PRO A 36 -29.33 5.95 -4.34
CA PRO A 36 -30.04 6.92 -3.49
C PRO A 36 -30.90 6.29 -2.39
N SER A 37 -31.55 5.15 -2.65
CA SER A 37 -32.39 4.50 -1.64
C SER A 37 -32.63 3.03 -1.99
N TYR A 38 -32.35 2.15 -1.06
CA TYR A 38 -32.62 0.71 -1.17
C TYR A 38 -33.97 0.35 -0.56
N GLN A 39 -34.78 -0.42 -1.30
CA GLN A 39 -36.12 -0.83 -0.90
C GLN A 39 -36.29 -2.34 -0.73
N GLY A 40 -35.17 -3.08 -0.84
CA GLY A 40 -35.18 -4.54 -0.71
C GLY A 40 -35.03 -5.01 0.74
N GLU A 41 -35.02 -6.34 0.91
CA GLU A 41 -34.81 -6.99 2.20
C GLU A 41 -33.34 -6.96 2.62
N TYR A 42 -33.08 -6.96 3.92
CA TYR A 42 -31.74 -7.01 4.54
C TYR A 42 -31.79 -7.77 5.86
N ASP A 43 -30.66 -8.36 6.23
CA ASP A 43 -30.49 -9.11 7.47
C ASP A 43 -29.96 -8.23 8.60
N LYS A 44 -29.10 -7.27 8.29
CA LYS A 44 -28.47 -6.35 9.24
C LYS A 44 -28.63 -4.90 8.79
N PHE A 45 -28.90 -4.03 9.73
CA PHE A 45 -29.05 -2.59 9.53
C PHE A 45 -27.97 -1.81 10.28
N VAL A 46 -27.36 -0.84 9.59
CA VAL A 46 -26.43 0.14 10.15
C VAL A 46 -26.91 1.54 9.74
N ASP A 47 -27.25 2.38 10.71
CA ASP A 47 -27.49 3.80 10.42
C ASP A 47 -26.14 4.48 10.11
N ALA A 48 -25.94 4.82 8.84
CA ALA A 48 -24.74 5.45 8.35
C ALA A 48 -24.89 6.96 8.11
N SER A 49 -25.92 7.60 8.62
CA SER A 49 -26.22 9.04 8.44
C SER A 49 -25.10 9.96 8.94
N SER A 50 -24.35 9.53 9.95
CA SER A 50 -23.18 10.23 10.51
C SER A 50 -21.88 9.95 9.80
N TYR A 51 -21.89 9.08 8.78
CA TYR A 51 -20.65 8.61 8.15
C TYR A 51 -20.50 9.05 6.69
N ILE A 52 -19.24 9.20 6.30
CA ILE A 52 -18.82 9.17 4.91
C ILE A 52 -18.40 7.73 4.62
N ALA A 53 -18.96 7.13 3.55
CA ALA A 53 -18.58 5.83 3.04
C ALA A 53 -17.74 6.02 1.78
N LEU A 54 -16.53 5.46 1.76
CA LEU A 54 -15.66 5.44 0.58
C LEU A 54 -14.93 4.08 0.48
N PRO A 55 -14.28 3.78 -0.67
CA PRO A 55 -13.51 2.56 -0.79
C PRO A 55 -12.42 2.51 0.27
N GLY A 56 -12.12 1.33 0.80
CA GLY A 56 -10.98 1.13 1.68
C GLY A 56 -9.69 1.59 1.02
N PHE A 57 -8.78 2.18 1.80
CA PHE A 57 -7.50 2.64 1.28
C PHE A 57 -6.63 1.46 0.84
N VAL A 58 -5.83 1.71 -0.20
CA VAL A 58 -4.86 0.76 -0.76
C VAL A 58 -3.46 1.28 -0.51
N ASN A 59 -2.72 0.64 0.38
CA ASN A 59 -1.30 0.89 0.62
C ASN A 59 -0.48 0.07 -0.40
N ALA A 60 -0.04 0.72 -1.48
CA ALA A 60 0.53 0.01 -2.61
C ALA A 60 2.02 -0.38 -2.42
N HIS A 61 2.66 -0.01 -1.31
CA HIS A 61 4.02 -0.42 -0.96
C HIS A 61 4.29 -0.28 0.53
N THR A 62 4.72 -1.38 1.17
CA THR A 62 5.17 -1.38 2.56
C THR A 62 6.17 -2.52 2.83
N HIS A 63 6.83 -2.45 4.00
CA HIS A 63 7.63 -3.49 4.64
C HIS A 63 7.04 -3.75 6.03
N LEU A 64 5.99 -4.56 6.05
CA LEU A 64 5.04 -4.58 7.16
C LEU A 64 5.66 -4.96 8.51
N ALA A 65 6.51 -6.01 8.53
CA ALA A 65 7.14 -6.48 9.77
C ALA A 65 8.19 -5.50 10.34
N MET A 66 8.59 -4.47 9.58
CA MET A 66 9.45 -3.38 10.09
C MET A 66 8.82 -2.56 11.22
N THR A 67 7.55 -2.82 11.59
CA THR A 67 6.98 -2.24 12.82
C THR A 67 7.77 -2.61 14.07
N LEU A 68 8.50 -3.72 14.07
CA LEU A 68 9.44 -4.10 15.15
C LEU A 68 10.58 -3.09 15.31
N MET A 69 11.06 -2.50 14.22
CA MET A 69 12.18 -1.56 14.20
C MET A 69 11.73 -0.10 14.18
N ARG A 70 10.47 0.17 14.49
CA ARG A 70 9.93 1.54 14.57
C ARG A 70 10.74 2.38 15.54
N ASN A 71 11.12 3.60 15.14
CA ASN A 71 11.95 4.55 15.91
C ASN A 71 13.38 4.06 16.18
N TYR A 72 13.84 2.99 15.51
CA TYR A 72 15.20 2.50 15.64
C TYR A 72 16.10 3.14 14.60
N LYS A 73 17.21 3.75 15.03
CA LYS A 73 18.23 4.35 14.14
C LYS A 73 17.71 5.41 13.16
N ASP A 74 16.79 6.26 13.61
CA ASP A 74 16.11 7.28 12.79
C ASP A 74 17.04 8.41 12.28
N SER A 75 18.19 8.65 12.92
CA SER A 75 19.04 9.80 12.64
C SER A 75 20.30 9.38 11.87
N GLN A 76 20.12 8.86 10.65
CA GLN A 76 21.23 8.49 9.77
C GLN A 76 21.45 9.57 8.68
N GLU A 77 22.67 9.63 8.13
CA GLU A 77 23.05 10.67 7.17
C GLU A 77 22.38 10.49 5.79
N ASN A 78 22.07 9.25 5.39
CA ASN A 78 21.47 8.92 4.10
C ASN A 78 20.92 7.47 4.11
N LEU A 79 20.26 7.08 3.03
CA LEU A 79 19.66 5.74 2.85
C LEU A 79 20.67 4.62 3.06
N GLN A 80 21.88 4.70 2.50
CA GLN A 80 22.88 3.62 2.60
C GLN A 80 23.39 3.48 4.04
N ALA A 81 23.62 4.58 4.74
CA ALA A 81 24.00 4.56 6.15
C ALA A 81 22.87 3.97 7.01
N TRP A 82 21.60 4.31 6.70
CA TRP A 82 20.44 3.73 7.37
C TRP A 82 20.34 2.21 7.11
N LEU A 83 20.45 1.75 5.86
CA LEU A 83 20.44 0.33 5.52
C LEU A 83 21.54 -0.45 6.24
N SER A 84 22.74 0.11 6.40
CA SER A 84 23.85 -0.56 7.11
C SER A 84 23.57 -0.81 8.60
N GLU A 85 22.65 -0.04 9.21
CA GLU A 85 22.21 -0.24 10.60
C GLU A 85 21.00 -1.18 10.69
N ILE A 86 20.16 -1.23 9.65
CA ILE A 86 18.92 -2.03 9.64
C ILE A 86 19.20 -3.49 9.26
N PHE A 87 19.96 -3.77 8.20
CA PHE A 87 20.23 -5.13 7.73
C PHE A 87 20.76 -6.08 8.81
N PRO A 88 21.72 -5.67 9.70
CA PRO A 88 22.16 -6.55 10.77
C PRO A 88 21.10 -6.91 11.81
N ILE A 89 20.04 -6.10 11.93
CA ILE A 89 18.90 -6.42 12.79
C ILE A 89 17.93 -7.36 12.04
N GLU A 90 17.70 -7.12 10.75
CA GLU A 90 16.85 -7.97 9.91
C GLU A 90 17.39 -9.41 9.81
N ASP A 91 18.73 -9.58 9.77
CA ASP A 91 19.38 -10.89 9.76
C ASP A 91 19.09 -11.73 11.04
N LYS A 92 18.68 -11.09 12.12
CA LYS A 92 18.32 -11.76 13.39
C LYS A 92 16.85 -12.18 13.46
N LEU A 93 16.00 -11.70 12.54
CA LEU A 93 14.56 -11.94 12.59
C LEU A 93 14.22 -13.40 12.31
N ASN A 94 13.35 -13.95 13.13
CA ASN A 94 12.78 -15.26 12.96
C ASN A 94 11.31 -15.22 12.53
N GLU A 95 10.70 -16.39 12.32
CA GLU A 95 9.31 -16.50 11.86
C GLU A 95 8.28 -15.86 12.82
N GLU A 96 8.52 -15.94 14.14
CA GLU A 96 7.61 -15.36 15.14
C GLU A 96 7.69 -13.83 15.13
N ASP A 97 8.91 -13.28 14.94
CA ASP A 97 9.13 -11.84 14.79
C ASP A 97 8.34 -11.30 13.59
N ILE A 98 8.46 -11.98 12.44
CA ILE A 98 7.74 -11.58 11.21
C ILE A 98 6.20 -11.63 11.42
N TYR A 99 5.70 -12.66 12.08
CA TYR A 99 4.27 -12.80 12.36
C TYR A 99 3.75 -11.64 13.22
N TYR A 100 4.36 -11.37 14.39
CA TYR A 100 3.89 -10.32 15.29
C TYR A 100 4.16 -8.91 14.74
N GLY A 101 5.31 -8.69 14.08
CA GLY A 101 5.59 -7.44 13.39
C GLY A 101 4.55 -7.14 12.31
N SER A 102 4.18 -8.15 11.51
CA SER A 102 3.15 -8.03 10.49
C SER A 102 1.77 -7.80 11.10
N LEU A 103 1.41 -8.51 12.15
CA LEU A 103 0.10 -8.36 12.80
C LEU A 103 -0.07 -6.97 13.42
N ASN A 104 1.00 -6.40 14.01
CA ASN A 104 1.03 -5.03 14.50
C ASN A 104 0.83 -4.01 13.36
N GLY A 105 1.52 -4.20 12.24
CA GLY A 105 1.34 -3.35 11.07
C GLY A 105 -0.09 -3.43 10.51
N ILE A 106 -0.66 -4.64 10.41
CA ILE A 106 -2.05 -4.84 9.98
C ILE A 106 -3.04 -4.13 10.91
N ALA A 107 -2.84 -4.19 12.22
CA ALA A 107 -3.69 -3.49 13.18
C ALA A 107 -3.69 -1.97 12.91
N GLU A 108 -2.53 -1.37 12.67
CA GLU A 108 -2.40 0.06 12.32
C GLU A 108 -3.03 0.38 10.96
N LEU A 109 -2.81 -0.46 9.94
CA LEU A 109 -3.42 -0.30 8.62
C LEU A 109 -4.96 -0.28 8.71
N ILE A 110 -5.57 -1.25 9.39
CA ILE A 110 -7.02 -1.31 9.56
C ILE A 110 -7.53 -0.07 10.31
N LYS A 111 -6.86 0.33 11.40
CA LYS A 111 -7.23 1.52 12.20
C LYS A 111 -7.12 2.83 11.43
N SER A 112 -6.34 2.87 10.36
CA SER A 112 -6.25 4.02 9.44
C SER A 112 -7.09 3.88 8.17
N GLY A 113 -7.97 2.84 8.07
CA GLY A 113 -8.91 2.66 6.97
C GLY A 113 -8.37 1.89 5.76
N THR A 114 -7.21 1.26 5.88
CA THR A 114 -6.63 0.44 4.81
C THR A 114 -7.26 -0.95 4.79
N THR A 115 -7.68 -1.39 3.60
CA THR A 115 -8.24 -2.75 3.38
C THR A 115 -7.33 -3.64 2.54
N THR A 116 -6.37 -3.05 1.84
CA THR A 116 -5.44 -3.76 0.95
C THR A 116 -4.05 -3.15 1.07
N PHE A 117 -3.03 -4.01 1.13
CA PHE A 117 -1.64 -3.57 1.09
C PHE A 117 -0.78 -4.44 0.18
N SER A 118 0.36 -3.90 -0.27
CA SER A 118 1.43 -4.64 -0.95
C SER A 118 2.66 -4.67 -0.06
N ASP A 119 3.13 -5.87 0.28
CA ASP A 119 4.26 -6.09 1.17
C ASP A 119 5.47 -6.67 0.44
N MET A 120 6.65 -6.15 0.73
CA MET A 120 7.94 -6.65 0.28
C MET A 120 8.80 -6.92 1.51
N TYR A 121 8.93 -8.20 1.95
CA TYR A 121 9.73 -8.52 3.13
C TYR A 121 10.26 -9.97 3.11
N PHE A 122 10.79 -10.42 4.25
CA PHE A 122 11.32 -11.77 4.45
C PHE A 122 10.28 -12.70 5.06
N GLN A 123 10.46 -14.02 4.91
CA GLN A 123 9.65 -15.08 5.55
C GLN A 123 8.13 -14.82 5.45
N GLN A 124 7.68 -14.36 4.31
CA GLN A 124 6.34 -13.78 4.11
C GLN A 124 5.18 -14.75 4.26
N TRP A 125 5.44 -16.07 4.35
CA TRP A 125 4.42 -17.02 4.78
C TRP A 125 3.88 -16.71 6.19
N LYS A 126 4.67 -16.03 7.04
CA LYS A 126 4.21 -15.56 8.37
C LYS A 126 3.38 -14.28 8.26
N THR A 127 3.69 -13.38 7.37
CA THR A 127 2.81 -12.27 7.02
C THR A 127 1.47 -12.80 6.48
N VAL A 128 1.48 -13.85 5.64
CA VAL A 128 0.26 -14.50 5.15
C VAL A 128 -0.59 -15.05 6.30
N GLU A 129 0.00 -15.70 7.30
CA GLU A 129 -0.72 -16.18 8.50
C GLU A 129 -1.41 -15.01 9.22
N ALA A 130 -0.73 -13.88 9.41
CA ALA A 130 -1.30 -12.66 10.00
C ALA A 130 -2.44 -12.06 9.15
N VAL A 131 -2.32 -12.09 7.82
CA VAL A 131 -3.37 -11.66 6.89
C VAL A 131 -4.62 -12.54 6.99
N ILE A 132 -4.46 -13.87 7.02
CA ILE A 132 -5.58 -14.82 7.15
C ILE A 132 -6.32 -14.62 8.48
N GLN A 133 -5.59 -14.43 9.57
CA GLN A 133 -6.18 -14.15 10.88
C GLN A 133 -6.98 -12.85 10.87
N SER A 134 -6.38 -11.77 10.38
CA SER A 134 -6.98 -10.44 10.42
C SER A 134 -8.13 -10.25 9.42
N GLY A 135 -8.07 -10.92 8.27
CA GLY A 135 -9.05 -10.79 7.18
C GLY A 135 -8.83 -9.59 6.26
N ILE A 136 -7.72 -8.88 6.38
CA ILE A 136 -7.30 -7.83 5.42
C ILE A 136 -6.83 -8.48 4.10
N ARG A 137 -6.80 -7.73 2.99
CA ARG A 137 -6.24 -8.21 1.72
C ARG A 137 -4.77 -7.83 1.57
N ALA A 138 -3.96 -8.71 0.97
CA ALA A 138 -2.55 -8.45 0.69
C ALA A 138 -2.07 -8.94 -0.67
N CYS A 139 -1.19 -8.14 -1.28
CA CYS A 139 -0.29 -8.55 -2.35
C CYS A 139 1.07 -8.85 -1.71
N ILE A 140 1.43 -10.12 -1.65
CA ILE A 140 2.64 -10.61 -0.98
C ILE A 140 3.76 -10.76 -2.00
N GLY A 141 4.78 -9.92 -1.91
CA GLY A 141 5.94 -9.94 -2.80
C GLY A 141 7.01 -10.94 -2.35
N ILE A 142 7.35 -11.94 -3.15
CA ILE A 142 8.54 -12.75 -2.89
C ILE A 142 9.75 -11.85 -3.08
N THR A 143 10.47 -11.54 -2.00
CA THR A 143 11.61 -10.62 -2.07
C THR A 143 12.86 -11.34 -2.57
N PHE A 144 13.53 -10.75 -3.55
CA PHE A 144 14.74 -11.26 -4.17
C PHE A 144 15.93 -10.31 -3.94
N PHE A 145 17.10 -10.90 -3.78
CA PHE A 145 18.41 -10.27 -3.70
C PHE A 145 19.43 -11.13 -4.43
N GLY A 146 20.57 -10.53 -4.81
CA GLY A 146 21.69 -11.25 -5.37
C GLY A 146 21.46 -11.70 -6.81
N ASP A 147 21.86 -12.95 -7.11
CA ASP A 147 21.93 -13.53 -8.45
C ASP A 147 20.78 -14.49 -8.80
N ALA A 148 20.89 -15.12 -9.97
CA ALA A 148 19.87 -16.06 -10.46
C ALA A 148 19.75 -17.33 -9.62
N ASP A 149 20.83 -17.81 -9.03
CA ASP A 149 20.80 -19.04 -8.22
C ASP A 149 20.04 -18.80 -6.92
N GLU A 150 20.31 -17.68 -6.25
CA GLU A 150 19.55 -17.25 -5.07
C GLU A 150 18.08 -16.97 -5.43
N THR A 151 17.82 -16.39 -6.59
CA THR A 151 16.46 -16.14 -7.08
C THR A 151 15.70 -17.45 -7.27
N ASN A 152 16.28 -18.43 -7.94
CA ASN A 152 15.65 -19.75 -8.12
C ASN A 152 15.39 -20.44 -6.77
N ARG A 153 16.36 -20.42 -5.86
CA ARG A 153 16.22 -20.96 -4.50
C ARG A 153 15.05 -20.31 -3.76
N ARG A 154 14.89 -18.98 -3.83
CA ARG A 154 13.78 -18.28 -3.20
C ARG A 154 12.43 -18.58 -3.86
N ILE A 155 12.37 -18.73 -5.18
CA ILE A 155 11.17 -19.19 -5.87
C ILE A 155 10.76 -20.58 -5.35
N GLU A 156 11.68 -21.55 -5.35
CA GLU A 156 11.39 -22.92 -4.93
C GLU A 156 10.93 -23.01 -3.47
N THR A 157 11.59 -22.26 -2.57
CA THR A 157 11.33 -22.39 -1.13
C THR A 157 10.22 -21.46 -0.64
N ASN A 158 10.29 -20.17 -0.97
CA ASN A 158 9.41 -19.17 -0.38
C ASN A 158 8.03 -19.20 -1.06
N TYR A 159 7.97 -19.32 -2.40
CA TYR A 159 6.70 -19.37 -3.11
C TYR A 159 5.85 -20.56 -2.64
N SER A 160 6.43 -21.75 -2.51
CA SER A 160 5.74 -22.94 -2.00
C SER A 160 5.21 -22.75 -0.58
N LYS A 161 6.00 -22.13 0.32
CA LYS A 161 5.57 -21.82 1.69
C LYS A 161 4.44 -20.78 1.72
N ILE A 162 4.52 -19.74 0.91
CA ILE A 162 3.49 -18.71 0.78
C ILE A 162 2.18 -19.34 0.28
N LEU A 163 2.21 -20.15 -0.80
CA LEU A 163 1.03 -20.82 -1.32
C LEU A 163 0.39 -21.76 -0.29
N LYS A 164 1.22 -22.50 0.44
CA LYS A 164 0.75 -23.38 1.52
C LYS A 164 0.06 -22.59 2.64
N ALA A 165 0.67 -21.49 3.09
CA ALA A 165 0.08 -20.63 4.12
C ALA A 165 -1.20 -19.93 3.63
N ALA A 166 -1.23 -19.49 2.37
CA ALA A 166 -2.38 -18.85 1.76
C ALA A 166 -3.58 -19.79 1.61
N ASN A 167 -3.35 -21.09 1.45
CA ASN A 167 -4.40 -22.13 1.32
C ASN A 167 -5.55 -21.72 0.37
N ASN A 168 -5.20 -21.19 -0.81
CA ASN A 168 -6.14 -20.64 -1.79
C ASN A 168 -7.05 -19.50 -1.29
N SER A 169 -6.65 -18.80 -0.24
CA SER A 169 -7.39 -17.65 0.26
C SER A 169 -7.51 -16.56 -0.81
N PRO A 170 -8.70 -16.05 -1.08
CA PRO A 170 -8.91 -14.96 -2.03
C PRO A 170 -8.38 -13.60 -1.53
N LEU A 171 -7.91 -13.54 -0.28
CA LEU A 171 -7.27 -12.35 0.31
C LEU A 171 -5.82 -12.19 -0.15
N ILE A 172 -5.19 -13.23 -0.68
CA ILE A 172 -3.77 -13.24 -1.02
C ILE A 172 -3.55 -13.25 -2.52
N SER A 173 -2.78 -12.28 -3.00
CA SER A 173 -2.12 -12.32 -4.30
C SER A 173 -0.61 -12.45 -4.07
N VAL A 174 0.09 -13.22 -4.90
CA VAL A 174 1.54 -13.34 -4.80
C VAL A 174 2.19 -12.57 -5.94
N HIS A 175 3.09 -11.63 -5.60
CA HIS A 175 3.87 -10.84 -6.52
C HIS A 175 5.35 -11.21 -6.43
N ALA A 176 6.17 -10.78 -7.36
CA ALA A 176 7.62 -10.95 -7.31
C ALA A 176 8.28 -9.60 -7.01
N ALA A 177 9.20 -9.57 -6.05
CA ALA A 177 9.73 -8.33 -5.52
C ALA A 177 11.28 -8.32 -5.52
N PRO A 178 11.96 -8.15 -6.68
CA PRO A 178 13.38 -7.84 -6.69
C PRO A 178 13.59 -6.49 -5.97
N HIS A 179 14.48 -6.49 -4.96
CA HIS A 179 14.59 -5.38 -4.04
C HIS A 179 14.93 -4.07 -4.75
N ALA A 180 16.09 -4.00 -5.40
CA ALA A 180 16.55 -2.81 -6.13
C ALA A 180 17.66 -3.17 -7.13
N ILE A 181 17.94 -2.28 -8.10
CA ILE A 181 18.98 -2.51 -9.11
C ILE A 181 20.40 -2.59 -8.55
N TYR A 182 20.63 -2.07 -7.35
CA TYR A 182 21.93 -2.14 -6.67
C TYR A 182 22.07 -3.35 -5.72
N THR A 183 21.03 -4.17 -5.56
CA THR A 183 21.03 -5.39 -4.75
C THR A 183 20.70 -6.65 -5.54
N CYS A 184 20.24 -6.50 -6.78
CA CYS A 184 19.86 -7.59 -7.66
C CYS A 184 20.66 -7.53 -8.96
N THR A 185 21.10 -8.69 -9.46
CA THR A 185 21.78 -8.76 -10.76
C THR A 185 20.79 -8.67 -11.93
N LYS A 186 21.32 -8.51 -13.15
CA LYS A 186 20.54 -8.57 -14.39
C LYS A 186 19.76 -9.88 -14.49
N GLU A 187 20.41 -10.99 -14.20
CA GLU A 187 19.83 -12.34 -14.30
C GLU A 187 18.68 -12.54 -13.31
N THR A 188 18.75 -11.91 -12.13
CA THR A 188 17.64 -11.86 -11.17
C THR A 188 16.39 -11.20 -11.79
N TYR A 189 16.55 -10.02 -12.40
CA TYR A 189 15.42 -9.34 -13.03
C TYR A 189 14.84 -10.11 -14.23
N GLU A 190 15.70 -10.71 -15.07
CA GLU A 190 15.28 -11.55 -16.20
C GLU A 190 14.47 -12.78 -15.69
N ARG A 191 14.97 -13.46 -14.66
CA ARG A 191 14.29 -14.62 -14.06
C ARG A 191 12.98 -14.24 -13.37
N VAL A 192 12.95 -13.11 -12.67
CA VAL A 192 11.74 -12.58 -12.03
C VAL A 192 10.68 -12.21 -13.08
N ALA A 193 11.07 -11.55 -14.16
CA ALA A 193 10.14 -11.23 -15.25
C ALA A 193 9.53 -12.50 -15.87
N GLN A 194 10.35 -13.53 -16.10
CA GLN A 194 9.87 -14.83 -16.55
C GLN A 194 8.89 -15.47 -15.54
N PHE A 195 9.22 -15.47 -14.24
CA PHE A 195 8.33 -15.97 -13.19
C PHE A 195 6.99 -15.23 -13.18
N CYS A 196 6.99 -13.90 -13.34
CA CYS A 196 5.77 -13.12 -13.39
C CYS A 196 4.87 -13.50 -14.59
N LEU A 197 5.48 -13.73 -15.76
CA LEU A 197 4.75 -14.19 -16.95
C LEU A 197 4.17 -15.60 -16.76
N GLU A 198 4.97 -16.53 -16.22
CA GLU A 198 4.58 -17.92 -15.95
C GLU A 198 3.40 -18.00 -14.95
N ASN A 199 3.31 -17.08 -14.00
CA ASN A 199 2.33 -17.08 -12.93
C ASN A 199 1.25 -15.99 -13.07
N ASN A 200 1.23 -15.25 -14.19
CA ASN A 200 0.32 -14.15 -14.45
C ASN A 200 0.25 -13.15 -13.27
N THR A 201 1.42 -12.68 -12.85
CA THR A 201 1.55 -11.80 -11.68
C THR A 201 2.41 -10.58 -11.97
N TYR A 202 2.63 -9.74 -10.96
CA TYR A 202 3.29 -8.44 -11.06
C TYR A 202 4.71 -8.47 -10.46
N MET A 203 5.59 -7.66 -11.05
CA MET A 203 6.87 -7.32 -10.45
C MET A 203 6.76 -6.01 -9.67
N ASN A 204 7.34 -5.98 -8.45
CA ASN A 204 7.48 -4.79 -7.61
C ASN A 204 8.96 -4.56 -7.30
N THR A 205 9.47 -3.36 -7.47
CA THR A 205 10.88 -3.03 -7.14
C THR A 205 11.01 -1.57 -6.71
N HIS A 206 12.00 -1.27 -5.85
CA HIS A 206 12.42 0.11 -5.61
C HIS A 206 13.20 0.60 -6.83
N LEU A 207 12.89 1.80 -7.29
CA LEU A 207 13.59 2.36 -8.46
C LEU A 207 13.66 3.88 -8.42
N SER A 208 14.87 4.40 -8.73
CA SER A 208 15.14 5.84 -8.81
C SER A 208 14.73 6.59 -7.54
N GLU A 209 14.96 5.96 -6.36
CA GLU A 209 14.67 6.56 -5.07
C GLU A 209 15.63 7.72 -4.78
N THR A 210 16.93 7.52 -5.02
CA THR A 210 17.96 8.51 -4.73
C THR A 210 18.70 8.92 -5.98
N LYS A 211 19.23 10.16 -5.97
CA LYS A 211 20.12 10.62 -7.05
C LYS A 211 21.35 9.73 -7.20
N LYS A 212 21.88 9.22 -6.08
CA LYS A 212 23.03 8.32 -6.07
C LYS A 212 22.74 7.03 -6.84
N GLU A 213 21.57 6.41 -6.64
CA GLU A 213 21.15 5.22 -7.40
C GLU A 213 21.17 5.48 -8.91
N VAL A 214 20.61 6.62 -9.35
CA VAL A 214 20.57 6.99 -10.78
C VAL A 214 21.98 7.21 -11.30
N ASP A 215 22.81 7.99 -10.60
CA ASP A 215 24.19 8.30 -11.02
C ASP A 215 25.04 7.00 -11.08
N ASP A 216 24.91 6.11 -10.10
CA ASP A 216 25.62 4.81 -10.05
C ASP A 216 25.19 3.91 -11.23
N CYS A 217 23.88 3.83 -11.54
CA CYS A 217 23.37 3.07 -12.66
C CYS A 217 23.94 3.59 -14.00
N ILE A 218 23.94 4.90 -14.20
CA ILE A 218 24.53 5.51 -15.41
C ILE A 218 26.02 5.23 -15.51
N ASN A 219 26.76 5.35 -14.41
CA ASN A 219 28.20 5.09 -14.38
C ASN A 219 28.55 3.62 -14.71
N GLN A 220 27.72 2.67 -14.27
CA GLN A 220 27.95 1.23 -14.44
C GLN A 220 27.46 0.72 -15.81
N THR A 221 26.34 1.24 -16.31
CA THR A 221 25.64 0.66 -17.46
C THR A 221 25.58 1.59 -18.67
N GLY A 222 25.83 2.89 -18.49
CA GLY A 222 25.60 3.91 -19.49
C GLY A 222 24.13 4.31 -19.68
N LEU A 223 23.21 3.73 -18.88
CA LEU A 223 21.76 3.89 -19.00
C LEU A 223 21.17 4.41 -17.69
N ARG A 224 20.05 5.12 -17.77
CA ARG A 224 19.24 5.45 -16.59
C ARG A 224 18.47 4.22 -16.08
N PRO A 225 18.01 4.20 -14.82
CA PRO A 225 17.42 2.99 -14.21
C PRO A 225 16.28 2.34 -15.00
N VAL A 226 15.32 3.11 -15.53
CA VAL A 226 14.22 2.55 -16.34
C VAL A 226 14.75 2.03 -17.69
N GLU A 227 15.65 2.76 -18.32
CA GLU A 227 16.28 2.35 -19.60
C GLU A 227 17.08 1.05 -19.41
N TYR A 228 17.81 0.94 -18.29
CA TYR A 228 18.54 -0.28 -17.94
C TYR A 228 17.57 -1.47 -17.77
N LEU A 229 16.49 -1.35 -16.98
CA LEU A 229 15.50 -2.42 -16.82
C LEU A 229 14.83 -2.81 -18.14
N VAL A 230 14.61 -1.85 -19.05
CA VAL A 230 14.13 -2.15 -20.42
C VAL A 230 15.16 -2.95 -21.21
N SER A 231 16.44 -2.57 -21.14
CA SER A 231 17.52 -3.22 -21.90
C SER A 231 17.70 -4.70 -21.55
N ILE A 232 17.32 -5.09 -20.32
CA ILE A 232 17.36 -6.46 -19.81
C ILE A 232 15.97 -7.14 -19.78
N ASN A 233 15.00 -6.60 -20.52
CA ASN A 233 13.63 -7.13 -20.61
C ASN A 233 12.88 -7.30 -19.27
N ALA A 234 13.27 -6.63 -18.20
CA ALA A 234 12.61 -6.72 -16.90
C ALA A 234 11.13 -6.33 -16.98
N PHE A 235 10.77 -5.35 -17.82
CA PHE A 235 9.38 -4.92 -18.04
C PHE A 235 8.65 -5.71 -19.16
N SER A 236 9.03 -6.95 -19.43
CA SER A 236 8.20 -7.88 -20.21
C SER A 236 6.97 -8.36 -19.45
N ALA A 237 7.03 -8.33 -18.12
CA ALA A 237 5.91 -8.58 -17.21
C ALA A 237 5.29 -7.28 -16.69
N PRO A 238 4.02 -7.31 -16.23
CA PRO A 238 3.42 -6.18 -15.53
C PRO A 238 4.23 -5.77 -14.29
N ALA A 239 4.36 -4.46 -14.04
CA ALA A 239 5.18 -3.97 -12.93
C ALA A 239 4.62 -2.70 -12.28
N TYR A 240 5.02 -2.45 -11.04
CA TYR A 240 4.89 -1.18 -10.34
C TYR A 240 6.15 -0.89 -9.53
N LEU A 241 6.50 0.40 -9.43
CA LEU A 241 7.79 0.86 -8.94
C LEU A 241 7.62 1.73 -7.70
N ALA A 242 8.31 1.38 -6.61
CA ALA A 242 8.32 2.19 -5.40
C ALA A 242 9.28 3.38 -5.55
N HIS A 243 8.92 4.50 -4.94
CA HIS A 243 9.58 5.80 -4.87
C HIS A 243 9.52 6.63 -6.15
N GLY A 244 10.29 6.30 -7.19
CA GLY A 244 10.28 7.03 -8.47
C GLY A 244 10.57 8.52 -8.34
N VAL A 245 11.54 8.91 -7.49
CA VAL A 245 11.81 10.33 -7.18
C VAL A 245 12.51 11.03 -8.34
N TYR A 246 13.35 10.31 -9.10
CA TYR A 246 14.27 10.89 -10.09
C TYR A 246 14.07 10.40 -11.53
N PHE A 247 12.85 10.06 -11.93
CA PHE A 247 12.56 9.78 -13.34
C PHE A 247 12.61 11.05 -14.19
N ASP A 248 13.18 10.93 -15.39
CA ASP A 248 13.07 11.97 -16.41
C ASP A 248 11.91 11.70 -17.38
N ASP A 249 11.66 12.64 -18.31
CA ASP A 249 10.53 12.55 -19.22
C ASP A 249 10.64 11.37 -20.20
N ASN A 250 11.85 10.95 -20.58
CA ASN A 250 12.05 9.77 -21.43
C ASN A 250 11.67 8.49 -20.67
N GLU A 251 12.10 8.38 -19.40
CA GLU A 251 11.72 7.26 -18.52
C GLU A 251 10.21 7.22 -18.31
N LEU A 252 9.56 8.38 -18.08
CA LEU A 252 8.09 8.47 -17.93
C LEU A 252 7.36 8.01 -19.21
N GLU A 253 7.81 8.40 -20.39
CA GLU A 253 7.24 7.92 -21.65
C GLU A 253 7.39 6.40 -21.82
N ILE A 254 8.49 5.81 -21.38
CA ILE A 254 8.69 4.36 -21.38
C ILE A 254 7.70 3.68 -20.40
N LEU A 255 7.60 4.18 -19.17
CA LEU A 255 6.69 3.64 -18.14
C LEU A 255 5.23 3.71 -18.58
N LYS A 256 4.81 4.85 -19.17
CA LYS A 256 3.48 5.03 -19.74
C LYS A 256 3.16 3.99 -20.81
N LYS A 257 4.06 3.81 -21.81
CA LYS A 257 3.87 2.84 -22.89
C LYS A 257 3.76 1.41 -22.40
N ARG A 258 4.35 1.09 -21.24
CA ARG A 258 4.34 -0.23 -20.60
C ARG A 258 3.27 -0.37 -19.52
N ASN A 259 2.47 0.67 -19.29
CA ASN A 259 1.44 0.72 -18.22
C ASN A 259 2.01 0.40 -16.83
N VAL A 260 3.23 0.87 -16.55
CA VAL A 260 3.89 0.70 -15.25
C VAL A 260 3.44 1.82 -14.31
N SER A 261 3.03 1.45 -13.09
CA SER A 261 2.59 2.39 -12.06
C SER A 261 3.76 2.83 -11.17
N VAL A 262 3.67 4.04 -10.61
CA VAL A 262 4.62 4.57 -9.63
C VAL A 262 3.94 4.68 -8.28
N ILE A 263 4.61 4.18 -7.23
CA ILE A 263 4.12 4.23 -5.85
C ILE A 263 4.92 5.29 -5.10
N HIS A 264 4.27 6.40 -4.80
CA HIS A 264 4.86 7.50 -4.06
C HIS A 264 4.80 7.22 -2.54
N ASN A 265 5.96 7.28 -1.88
CA ASN A 265 6.14 7.05 -0.44
C ASN A 265 6.60 8.35 0.24
N PRO A 266 5.71 9.36 0.41
CA PRO A 266 6.12 10.72 0.76
C PRO A 266 6.84 10.81 2.10
N SER A 267 6.38 10.11 3.14
CA SER A 267 7.01 10.16 4.46
C SER A 267 8.42 9.58 4.46
N SER A 268 8.61 8.41 3.83
CA SER A 268 9.92 7.78 3.72
C SER A 268 10.88 8.64 2.90
N ASN A 269 10.46 9.13 1.73
CA ASN A 269 11.27 10.00 0.88
C ASN A 269 11.74 11.26 1.61
N CYS A 270 10.88 11.85 2.44
CA CYS A 270 11.23 13.02 3.26
C CYS A 270 12.18 12.66 4.39
N LYS A 271 11.89 11.60 5.14
CA LYS A 271 12.66 11.20 6.31
C LYS A 271 14.08 10.77 5.96
N LEU A 272 14.23 10.01 4.87
CA LEU A 272 15.54 9.53 4.38
C LEU A 272 16.24 10.54 3.47
N ALA A 273 15.64 11.73 3.27
CA ALA A 273 16.15 12.77 2.37
C ALA A 273 16.39 12.26 0.94
N SER A 274 15.60 11.28 0.49
CA SER A 274 15.68 10.73 -0.86
C SER A 274 15.32 11.77 -1.91
N GLY A 275 14.40 12.70 -1.61
CA GLY A 275 13.98 13.79 -2.47
C GLY A 275 12.45 13.94 -2.57
N ILE A 276 11.99 14.75 -3.51
CA ILE A 276 10.57 15.02 -3.74
C ILE A 276 10.14 14.42 -5.08
N CYS A 277 9.29 13.40 -5.05
CA CYS A 277 8.68 12.85 -6.25
C CYS A 277 7.71 13.87 -6.86
N PRO A 278 7.86 14.27 -8.15
CA PRO A 278 7.04 15.29 -8.78
C PRO A 278 5.71 14.72 -9.29
N ILE A 279 4.86 14.25 -8.37
CA ILE A 279 3.62 13.51 -8.66
C ILE A 279 2.65 14.24 -9.60
N GLY A 280 2.58 15.58 -9.53
CA GLY A 280 1.77 16.39 -10.43
C GLY A 280 2.21 16.22 -11.88
N HIS A 281 3.52 16.35 -12.13
CA HIS A 281 4.12 16.16 -13.45
C HIS A 281 3.93 14.72 -13.97
N TYR A 282 4.14 13.71 -13.14
CA TYR A 282 3.95 12.30 -13.53
C TYR A 282 2.51 12.04 -13.96
N ARG A 283 1.53 12.59 -13.24
CA ARG A 283 0.12 12.48 -13.60
C ARG A 283 -0.20 13.23 -14.90
N GLU A 284 0.35 14.42 -15.14
CA GLU A 284 0.22 15.17 -16.39
C GLU A 284 0.80 14.37 -17.58
N MET A 285 1.90 13.64 -17.38
CA MET A 285 2.47 12.72 -18.35
C MET A 285 1.61 11.45 -18.55
N GLY A 286 0.59 11.23 -17.75
CA GLY A 286 -0.35 10.09 -17.83
C GLY A 286 0.11 8.83 -17.10
N ILE A 287 1.04 8.96 -16.16
CA ILE A 287 1.46 7.86 -15.28
C ILE A 287 0.40 7.62 -14.20
N ASN A 288 0.07 6.35 -13.96
CA ASN A 288 -0.70 5.97 -12.78
C ASN A 288 0.19 6.11 -11.53
N VAL A 289 -0.13 7.09 -10.68
CA VAL A 289 0.57 7.31 -9.41
C VAL A 289 -0.35 6.86 -8.28
N ALA A 290 0.17 5.98 -7.40
CA ALA A 290 -0.49 5.54 -6.18
C ALA A 290 0.35 5.92 -4.95
N LEU A 291 -0.20 5.71 -3.74
CA LEU A 291 0.48 5.94 -2.47
C LEU A 291 0.91 4.63 -1.81
N GLY A 292 2.02 4.68 -1.12
CA GLY A 292 2.51 3.68 -0.19
C GLY A 292 3.08 4.33 1.06
N THR A 293 3.14 3.58 2.14
CA THR A 293 3.73 4.06 3.40
C THR A 293 5.22 3.76 3.51
N ASP A 294 5.70 2.81 2.70
CA ASP A 294 6.99 2.17 2.96
C ASP A 294 7.02 1.47 4.33
N GLY A 295 8.18 1.07 4.86
CA GLY A 295 8.31 0.43 6.16
C GLY A 295 8.15 1.39 7.35
N ALA A 296 7.65 0.86 8.48
CA ALA A 296 7.56 1.64 9.71
C ALA A 296 8.93 2.02 10.31
N SER A 297 10.01 1.47 9.81
CA SER A 297 11.37 1.89 10.16
C SER A 297 11.82 3.14 9.38
N SER A 298 11.39 3.30 8.12
CA SER A 298 11.70 4.47 7.29
C SER A 298 10.65 5.59 7.38
N ASN A 299 9.42 5.28 7.84
CA ASN A 299 8.29 6.22 7.94
C ASN A 299 7.88 6.53 9.40
N ASN A 300 7.99 5.55 10.30
CA ASN A 300 7.51 5.52 11.68
C ASN A 300 5.99 5.35 11.85
N ASN A 301 5.18 5.33 10.78
CA ASN A 301 3.76 5.00 10.83
C ASN A 301 3.28 4.39 9.50
N LEU A 302 2.10 3.74 9.52
CA LEU A 302 1.51 3.09 8.35
C LEU A 302 0.14 3.70 7.98
N SER A 303 -0.11 4.95 8.37
CA SER A 303 -1.38 5.63 8.11
C SER A 303 -1.41 6.23 6.70
N MET A 304 -2.29 5.71 5.84
CA MET A 304 -2.55 6.28 4.52
C MET A 304 -3.12 7.71 4.60
N ILE A 305 -3.80 8.08 5.68
CA ILE A 305 -4.30 9.44 5.91
C ILE A 305 -3.14 10.44 6.03
N LYS A 306 -2.08 10.06 6.72
CA LYS A 306 -0.88 10.90 6.86
C LYS A 306 -0.12 11.00 5.53
N GLU A 307 -0.02 9.90 4.79
CA GLU A 307 0.60 9.90 3.46
C GLU A 307 -0.17 10.80 2.47
N MET A 308 -1.49 10.73 2.44
CA MET A 308 -2.33 11.62 1.62
C MET A 308 -2.07 13.08 1.93
N ARG A 309 -2.06 13.45 3.22
CA ARG A 309 -1.82 14.84 3.64
C ARG A 309 -0.44 15.32 3.24
N LEU A 310 0.58 14.51 3.50
CA LEU A 310 1.96 14.86 3.19
C LEU A 310 2.20 14.97 1.69
N ALA A 311 1.69 14.02 0.89
CA ALA A 311 1.77 14.07 -0.57
C ALA A 311 1.18 15.36 -1.14
N ALA A 312 -0.01 15.77 -0.66
CA ALA A 312 -0.65 17.01 -1.09
C ALA A 312 0.18 18.25 -0.73
N MET A 313 0.70 18.31 0.51
CA MET A 313 1.49 19.46 0.99
C MET A 313 2.82 19.59 0.25
N ILE A 314 3.53 18.48 0.04
CA ILE A 314 4.83 18.47 -0.66
C ILE A 314 4.64 18.84 -2.13
N ALA A 315 3.62 18.30 -2.81
CA ALA A 315 3.31 18.67 -4.19
C ALA A 315 3.06 20.19 -4.34
N THR A 316 2.35 20.77 -3.38
CA THR A 316 2.12 22.22 -3.33
C THR A 316 3.41 23.01 -3.19
N VAL A 317 4.25 22.64 -2.20
CA VAL A 317 5.50 23.37 -1.92
C VAL A 317 6.52 23.21 -3.05
N SER A 318 6.66 22.01 -3.61
CA SER A 318 7.63 21.75 -4.69
C SER A 318 7.31 22.50 -5.99
N THR A 319 6.03 22.73 -6.26
CA THR A 319 5.58 23.44 -7.46
C THR A 319 5.28 24.91 -7.23
N MET A 320 5.25 25.38 -5.97
CA MET A 320 4.75 26.70 -5.56
C MET A 320 3.34 27.01 -6.09
N ARG A 321 2.54 25.96 -6.28
CA ARG A 321 1.15 26.04 -6.79
C ARG A 321 0.20 25.33 -5.84
N PRO A 322 -0.72 26.04 -5.15
CA PRO A 322 -1.66 25.45 -4.19
C PRO A 322 -2.58 24.36 -4.78
N ALA A 323 -2.81 24.38 -6.07
CA ALA A 323 -3.68 23.41 -6.77
C ALA A 323 -2.92 22.50 -7.74
N SER A 324 -1.64 22.25 -7.51
CA SER A 324 -0.84 21.34 -8.35
C SER A 324 -1.36 19.90 -8.37
N THR A 325 -2.02 19.49 -7.28
CA THR A 325 -2.70 18.20 -7.14
C THR A 325 -3.93 18.42 -6.29
N THR A 326 -5.13 18.12 -6.83
CA THR A 326 -6.38 18.32 -6.09
C THR A 326 -6.57 17.28 -4.97
N PRO A 327 -7.35 17.58 -3.92
CA PRO A 327 -7.68 16.59 -2.90
C PRO A 327 -8.32 15.33 -3.46
N TYR A 328 -9.17 15.44 -4.48
CA TYR A 328 -9.76 14.28 -5.15
C TYR A 328 -8.67 13.39 -5.79
N GLN A 329 -7.71 13.99 -6.48
CA GLN A 329 -6.58 13.27 -7.09
C GLN A 329 -5.72 12.55 -6.05
N ILE A 330 -5.53 13.13 -4.87
CA ILE A 330 -4.85 12.45 -3.75
C ILE A 330 -5.64 11.24 -3.24
N LEU A 331 -6.97 11.37 -3.14
CA LEU A 331 -7.84 10.23 -2.78
C LEU A 331 -7.80 9.13 -3.85
N GLU A 332 -7.75 9.47 -5.14
CA GLU A 332 -7.53 8.47 -6.20
C GLU A 332 -6.23 7.69 -5.98
N MET A 333 -5.13 8.38 -5.61
CA MET A 333 -3.84 7.72 -5.35
C MET A 333 -3.91 6.74 -4.18
N ALA A 334 -4.75 7.01 -3.18
CA ALA A 334 -4.94 6.16 -2.01
C ALA A 334 -6.03 5.07 -2.20
N THR A 335 -6.74 5.04 -3.34
CA THR A 335 -7.85 4.13 -3.59
C THR A 335 -7.72 3.45 -4.96
N ILE A 336 -8.40 3.97 -5.99
CA ILE A 336 -8.49 3.34 -7.31
C ILE A 336 -7.14 3.23 -8.04
N ASN A 337 -6.24 4.20 -7.87
CA ASN A 337 -4.92 4.13 -8.48
C ASN A 337 -4.04 3.07 -7.81
N GLY A 338 -4.14 2.93 -6.48
CA GLY A 338 -3.51 1.82 -5.75
C GLY A 338 -4.04 0.46 -6.23
N ALA A 339 -5.37 0.32 -6.33
CA ALA A 339 -5.98 -0.89 -6.85
C ALA A 339 -5.52 -1.20 -8.29
N ARG A 340 -5.38 -0.18 -9.15
CA ARG A 340 -4.88 -0.32 -10.52
C ARG A 340 -3.41 -0.77 -10.54
N ALA A 341 -2.56 -0.18 -9.70
CA ALA A 341 -1.15 -0.55 -9.60
C ALA A 341 -0.97 -2.03 -9.21
N LEU A 342 -1.85 -2.54 -8.34
CA LEU A 342 -1.80 -3.92 -7.85
C LEU A 342 -2.58 -4.92 -8.74
N GLY A 343 -3.16 -4.47 -9.87
CA GLY A 343 -3.97 -5.33 -10.74
C GLY A 343 -5.33 -5.72 -10.16
N LEU A 344 -5.87 -4.93 -9.24
CA LEU A 344 -7.09 -5.22 -8.50
C LEU A 344 -8.25 -4.23 -8.80
N SER A 345 -8.10 -3.32 -9.78
CA SER A 345 -9.09 -2.26 -10.04
C SER A 345 -10.47 -2.78 -10.46
N ASP A 346 -10.55 -3.98 -11.02
CA ASP A 346 -11.83 -4.64 -11.33
C ASP A 346 -12.55 -5.18 -10.09
N LYS A 347 -11.83 -5.32 -8.97
CA LYS A 347 -12.34 -5.88 -7.72
C LYS A 347 -12.58 -4.84 -6.64
N ILE A 348 -11.69 -3.86 -6.50
CA ILE A 348 -11.66 -2.88 -5.40
C ILE A 348 -11.29 -1.46 -5.88
N GLY A 349 -11.20 -0.52 -4.97
CA GLY A 349 -10.74 0.86 -5.20
C GLY A 349 -11.85 1.83 -5.60
N SER A 350 -13.06 1.32 -5.85
CA SER A 350 -14.29 2.12 -6.03
C SER A 350 -15.50 1.38 -5.49
N LEU A 351 -16.56 2.11 -5.13
CA LEU A 351 -17.82 1.54 -4.66
C LEU A 351 -18.77 1.36 -5.85
N GLU A 352 -18.73 0.18 -6.45
CA GLU A 352 -19.55 -0.21 -7.60
C GLU A 352 -20.19 -1.57 -7.35
N VAL A 353 -21.41 -1.76 -7.89
CA VAL A 353 -22.12 -3.05 -7.80
C VAL A 353 -21.24 -4.17 -8.39
N ASN A 354 -21.21 -5.30 -7.73
CA ASN A 354 -20.39 -6.51 -8.02
C ASN A 354 -18.90 -6.40 -7.67
N LYS A 355 -18.36 -5.26 -7.31
CA LYS A 355 -17.02 -5.19 -6.70
C LYS A 355 -17.03 -5.78 -5.29
N GLU A 356 -15.88 -6.16 -4.80
CA GLU A 356 -15.73 -6.64 -3.43
C GLU A 356 -16.01 -5.50 -2.44
N ALA A 357 -16.66 -5.81 -1.33
CA ALA A 357 -17.08 -4.83 -0.36
C ALA A 357 -15.91 -4.44 0.57
N ASP A 358 -14.97 -3.69 0.02
CA ASP A 358 -13.88 -3.02 0.70
C ASP A 358 -14.30 -1.58 0.97
N ILE A 359 -14.75 -1.32 2.22
CA ILE A 359 -15.43 -0.08 2.57
C ILE A 359 -14.87 0.46 3.88
N VAL A 360 -14.66 1.76 3.94
CA VAL A 360 -14.37 2.48 5.17
C VAL A 360 -15.50 3.46 5.49
N LEU A 361 -15.96 3.42 6.74
CA LEU A 361 -16.91 4.39 7.29
C LEU A 361 -16.16 5.40 8.16
N ILE A 362 -16.26 6.67 7.80
CA ILE A 362 -15.58 7.79 8.46
C ILE A 362 -16.61 8.64 9.18
N ASN A 363 -16.46 8.82 10.48
CA ASN A 363 -17.31 9.70 11.27
C ASN A 363 -17.05 11.17 10.87
N LYS A 364 -18.05 11.80 10.24
CA LYS A 364 -17.97 13.23 9.84
C LYS A 364 -18.37 14.21 10.95
N ASN A 365 -19.00 13.71 12.04
CA ASN A 365 -19.52 14.53 13.14
C ASN A 365 -18.47 14.66 14.26
N ILE A 366 -17.30 15.14 13.92
CA ILE A 366 -16.20 15.44 14.84
C ILE A 366 -15.68 16.86 14.64
N CYS A 367 -15.01 17.41 15.64
CA CYS A 367 -14.56 18.82 15.61
C CYS A 367 -13.63 19.10 14.40
N GLU A 368 -12.72 18.19 14.08
CA GLU A 368 -11.73 18.37 12.99
C GLU A 368 -12.39 18.35 11.60
N MET A 369 -13.57 17.74 11.47
CA MET A 369 -14.32 17.68 10.21
C MET A 369 -15.41 18.76 10.13
N THR A 370 -15.54 19.65 11.12
CA THR A 370 -16.62 20.64 11.22
C THR A 370 -16.09 22.06 11.13
N PRO A 371 -16.65 22.94 10.26
CA PRO A 371 -17.71 22.66 9.28
C PRO A 371 -17.20 21.92 8.04
N LEU A 372 -18.02 21.04 7.47
CA LEU A 372 -17.69 20.27 6.28
C LEU A 372 -17.99 21.06 4.99
N ASN A 373 -17.17 22.07 4.68
CA ASN A 373 -17.36 22.95 3.51
C ASN A 373 -17.00 22.27 2.17
N ASN A 374 -15.92 21.47 2.18
CA ASN A 374 -15.49 20.66 1.05
C ASN A 374 -15.07 19.29 1.56
N ILE A 375 -15.80 18.26 1.16
CA ILE A 375 -15.64 16.90 1.66
C ILE A 375 -14.28 16.29 1.27
N PHE A 376 -13.81 16.54 0.05
CA PHE A 376 -12.53 16.02 -0.44
C PHE A 376 -11.35 16.66 0.28
N SER A 377 -11.42 18.00 0.43
CA SER A 377 -10.42 18.75 1.20
C SER A 377 -10.36 18.28 2.66
N ALA A 378 -11.53 18.07 3.28
CA ALA A 378 -11.60 17.58 4.65
C ALA A 378 -10.96 16.20 4.82
N LEU A 379 -11.20 15.28 3.88
CA LEU A 379 -10.64 13.93 3.90
C LEU A 379 -9.10 13.91 3.76
N VAL A 380 -8.54 14.86 3.01
CA VAL A 380 -7.07 14.92 2.82
C VAL A 380 -6.39 15.74 3.92
N PHE A 381 -6.93 16.91 4.27
CA PHE A 381 -6.21 17.85 5.13
C PHE A 381 -6.65 17.84 6.60
N SER A 382 -7.90 17.43 6.89
CA SER A 382 -8.46 17.52 8.24
C SER A 382 -8.69 16.18 8.92
N LEU A 383 -8.85 15.08 8.16
CA LEU A 383 -9.19 13.77 8.67
C LEU A 383 -8.13 13.23 9.66
N PRO A 384 -8.48 12.92 10.92
CA PRO A 384 -7.61 12.19 11.84
C PRO A 384 -7.90 10.69 11.77
N ASP A 385 -6.89 9.83 12.05
CA ASP A 385 -7.05 8.37 12.05
C ASP A 385 -8.23 7.91 12.96
N ARG A 386 -8.44 8.57 14.11
CA ARG A 386 -9.53 8.26 15.05
C ARG A 386 -10.95 8.49 14.49
N ALA A 387 -11.09 9.13 13.35
CA ALA A 387 -12.37 9.30 12.68
C ALA A 387 -12.80 8.06 11.89
N ILE A 388 -11.88 7.12 11.66
CA ILE A 388 -12.21 5.83 11.05
C ILE A 388 -13.02 5.02 12.08
N ASP A 389 -14.29 4.82 11.79
CA ASP A 389 -15.22 4.11 12.66
C ASP A 389 -15.27 2.62 12.37
N SER A 390 -15.55 2.26 11.12
CA SER A 390 -15.70 0.87 10.69
C SER A 390 -14.97 0.60 9.39
N VAL A 391 -14.39 -0.60 9.29
CA VAL A 391 -13.66 -1.07 8.12
C VAL A 391 -14.17 -2.44 7.71
N TYR A 392 -14.54 -2.58 6.45
CA TYR A 392 -14.95 -3.83 5.82
C TYR A 392 -13.95 -4.21 4.74
N CYS A 393 -13.52 -5.47 4.72
CA CYS A 393 -12.75 -6.06 3.64
C CYS A 393 -13.47 -7.30 3.13
N ARG A 394 -13.80 -7.35 1.85
CA ARG A 394 -14.64 -8.40 1.26
C ARG A 394 -15.92 -8.66 2.07
N GLY A 395 -16.59 -7.60 2.52
CA GLY A 395 -17.81 -7.68 3.31
C GLY A 395 -17.63 -8.14 4.77
N ARG A 396 -16.45 -8.65 5.15
CA ARG A 396 -16.12 -8.95 6.55
C ARG A 396 -15.79 -7.66 7.29
N GLU A 397 -16.44 -7.43 8.40
CA GLU A 397 -16.18 -6.29 9.27
C GLU A 397 -14.92 -6.56 10.10
N LEU A 398 -13.86 -5.79 9.87
CA LEU A 398 -12.56 -5.92 10.55
C LEU A 398 -12.45 -5.00 11.77
N MET A 399 -13.14 -3.85 11.71
CA MET A 399 -13.17 -2.85 12.77
C MET A 399 -14.57 -2.26 12.88
N ARG A 400 -15.01 -1.96 14.12
CA ARG A 400 -16.26 -1.25 14.43
C ARG A 400 -16.08 -0.33 15.62
N ASN A 401 -16.62 0.88 15.54
CA ASN A 401 -16.48 1.91 16.58
C ASN A 401 -15.01 2.11 17.01
N GLY A 402 -14.08 2.06 16.04
CA GLY A 402 -12.64 2.19 16.28
C GLY A 402 -11.98 1.00 16.98
N LYS A 403 -12.71 -0.12 17.20
CA LYS A 403 -12.18 -1.34 17.83
C LYS A 403 -11.99 -2.46 16.81
N LEU A 404 -10.80 -3.04 16.80
CA LEU A 404 -10.49 -4.21 15.97
C LEU A 404 -11.36 -5.41 16.42
N LEU A 405 -11.89 -6.16 15.47
CA LEU A 405 -12.74 -7.33 15.70
C LEU A 405 -12.02 -8.67 15.48
N THR A 406 -10.89 -8.62 14.79
CA THR A 406 -10.16 -9.81 14.31
C THR A 406 -8.76 -9.94 14.91
N ILE A 407 -8.30 -8.92 15.62
CA ILE A 407 -6.98 -8.82 16.23
C ILE A 407 -7.16 -8.39 17.69
N ASP A 408 -6.50 -9.09 18.62
CA ASP A 408 -6.34 -8.67 19.99
C ASP A 408 -5.16 -7.68 20.07
N GLU A 409 -5.47 -6.39 20.16
CA GLU A 409 -4.48 -5.31 20.13
C GLU A 409 -3.53 -5.36 21.34
N ASP A 410 -4.04 -5.70 22.52
CA ASP A 410 -3.23 -5.79 23.75
C ASP A 410 -2.24 -6.96 23.68
N ASP A 411 -2.67 -8.11 23.14
CA ASP A 411 -1.80 -9.27 22.93
C ASP A 411 -0.70 -8.95 21.90
N VAL A 412 -1.05 -8.26 20.80
CA VAL A 412 -0.08 -7.84 19.77
C VAL A 412 0.97 -6.92 20.36
N ILE A 413 0.56 -5.87 21.09
CA ILE A 413 1.49 -4.90 21.72
C ILE A 413 2.45 -5.63 22.68
N LYS A 414 1.94 -6.52 23.52
CA LYS A 414 2.75 -7.31 24.44
C LYS A 414 3.78 -8.18 23.72
N ASN A 415 3.36 -8.88 22.67
CA ASN A 415 4.25 -9.77 21.93
C ASN A 415 5.30 -9.01 21.12
N VAL A 416 4.93 -7.89 20.45
CA VAL A 416 5.87 -7.04 19.72
C VAL A 416 6.97 -6.51 20.63
N ASN A 417 6.63 -6.03 21.83
CA ASN A 417 7.64 -5.57 22.79
C ASN A 417 8.57 -6.71 23.22
N ARG A 418 8.02 -7.91 23.50
CA ARG A 418 8.81 -9.09 23.83
C ARG A 418 9.76 -9.47 22.69
N GLN A 419 9.25 -9.56 21.44
CA GLN A 419 10.08 -9.89 20.27
C GLN A 419 11.20 -8.89 20.08
N TRP A 420 10.92 -7.59 20.23
CA TRP A 420 11.96 -6.57 20.11
C TRP A 420 13.09 -6.74 21.14
N GLU A 421 12.73 -6.98 22.41
CA GLU A 421 13.73 -7.27 23.46
C GLU A 421 14.57 -8.52 23.13
N ASP A 422 13.95 -9.56 22.59
CA ASP A 422 14.64 -10.80 22.23
C ASP A 422 15.55 -10.62 21.00
N ILE A 423 15.14 -9.82 19.99
CA ILE A 423 15.97 -9.45 18.84
C ILE A 423 17.24 -8.73 19.28
N LEU A 424 17.15 -7.81 20.24
CA LEU A 424 18.31 -7.08 20.75
C LEU A 424 19.31 -7.99 21.50
N ARG A 425 18.86 -9.12 22.03
CA ARG A 425 19.72 -10.10 22.74
C ARG A 425 20.39 -11.11 21.79
N ARG A 426 19.79 -11.37 20.65
CA ARG A 426 20.36 -12.20 19.56
C ARG A 426 21.48 -11.43 18.83
#